data_0c9ff23618d478e472a44c7e6b8f6a67
#
_entry.id   0c9ff23618d478e472a44c7e6b8f6a67
#
_cell.length_a   1.000
_cell.length_b   1.000
_cell.length_c   1.000
_cell.angle_alpha   90.00
_cell.angle_beta   90.00
_cell.angle_gamma   90.00
#
_symmetry.space_group_name_H-M   'P 1'
#
loop_
_entity.id
_entity.type
_entity.pdbx_description
1 polymer ?
#
loop_
_entity_poly.entity_id
_entity_poly.type
_entity_poly.pdbx_seq_one_letter_code
_entity_poly.pdbx_strand_id
1 'polypeptide(L)'
;MGLANLSFLYNTLVLEHAKSPHHYEANLPTNGHQITLHNPTCGDTINVSLQIKDGYLNDLCFNGSGCTISQASASMMTDTLGGKSTDDAQKLIQGFLNLCMGKPISDELKQGLQDAAVMGTVAEFPARIKCATLAWHAVQDILNQQK
;
A
#
# COMPACT_ATOMS: atom_id res chain seq x y z
N MET A 1 9.01 -7.41 -21.20
CA MET A 1 8.09 -8.46 -20.78
C MET A 1 6.73 -8.24 -21.38
N GLY A 2 6.05 -9.31 -21.81
CA GLY A 2 4.71 -9.21 -22.36
C GLY A 2 3.65 -9.03 -21.27
N LEU A 3 2.46 -8.65 -21.71
CA LEU A 3 1.32 -8.48 -20.81
C LEU A 3 1.00 -9.75 -20.02
N ALA A 4 1.17 -10.93 -20.64
CA ALA A 4 0.91 -12.20 -19.99
C ALA A 4 1.81 -12.39 -18.75
N ASN A 5 3.08 -12.00 -18.83
CA ASN A 5 4.01 -12.10 -17.71
C ASN A 5 3.64 -11.16 -16.57
N LEU A 6 3.19 -9.94 -16.89
CA LEU A 6 2.72 -8.99 -15.87
C LEU A 6 1.48 -9.49 -15.16
N SER A 7 0.53 -10.08 -15.93
CA SER A 7 -0.67 -10.67 -15.34
C SER A 7 -0.34 -11.82 -14.40
N PHE A 8 0.61 -12.66 -14.79
CA PHE A 8 1.04 -13.78 -13.98
C PHE A 8 1.67 -13.30 -12.67
N LEU A 9 2.60 -12.32 -12.75
CA LEU A 9 3.24 -11.75 -11.57
C LEU A 9 2.23 -11.08 -10.65
N TYR A 10 1.31 -10.31 -11.24
CA TYR A 10 0.24 -9.66 -10.48
C TYR A 10 -0.55 -10.69 -9.67
N ASN A 11 -1.05 -11.73 -10.34
CA ASN A 11 -1.87 -12.74 -9.68
C ASN A 11 -1.08 -13.48 -8.60
N THR A 12 0.16 -13.87 -8.88
CA THR A 12 1.00 -14.62 -7.95
C THR A 12 1.28 -13.78 -6.70
N LEU A 13 1.75 -12.54 -6.86
CA LEU A 13 2.11 -11.70 -5.75
C LEU A 13 0.89 -11.26 -4.94
N VAL A 14 -0.21 -10.94 -5.63
CA VAL A 14 -1.45 -10.56 -4.94
C VAL A 14 -1.95 -11.71 -4.06
N LEU A 15 -1.99 -12.92 -4.59
CA LEU A 15 -2.46 -14.08 -3.83
C LEU A 15 -1.54 -14.40 -2.66
N GLU A 16 -0.24 -14.33 -2.86
CA GLU A 16 0.72 -14.58 -1.76
C GLU A 16 0.55 -13.58 -0.63
N HIS A 17 0.51 -12.29 -0.96
CA HIS A 17 0.35 -11.24 0.06
C HIS A 17 -1.01 -11.31 0.75
N ALA A 18 -2.08 -11.62 0.01
CA ALA A 18 -3.40 -11.71 0.60
C ALA A 18 -3.54 -12.91 1.52
N LYS A 19 -2.88 -14.02 1.16
CA LYS A 19 -2.94 -15.26 1.94
C LYS A 19 -2.12 -15.17 3.22
N SER A 20 -0.96 -14.51 3.14
CA SER A 20 -0.04 -14.38 4.28
C SER A 20 0.47 -12.94 4.33
N PRO A 21 -0.38 -11.99 4.72
CA PRO A 21 0.00 -10.58 4.68
C PRO A 21 1.15 -10.27 5.64
N HIS A 22 2.07 -9.45 5.14
CA HIS A 22 3.21 -8.99 5.92
C HIS A 22 2.78 -7.88 6.87
N HIS A 23 3.33 -7.90 8.09
CA HIS A 23 3.07 -6.87 9.10
C HIS A 23 1.59 -6.73 9.44
N TYR A 24 0.85 -7.83 9.33
CA TYR A 24 -0.54 -7.88 9.76
C TYR A 24 -0.57 -8.18 11.26
N GLU A 25 -1.25 -7.33 12.03
CA GLU A 25 -1.35 -7.48 13.47
C GLU A 25 -2.82 -7.45 13.88
N ALA A 26 -3.29 -8.52 14.49
CA ALA A 26 -4.68 -8.59 14.95
C ALA A 26 -5.01 -7.47 15.95
N ASN A 27 -4.03 -7.08 16.76
CA ASN A 27 -4.16 -5.99 17.73
C ASN A 27 -3.10 -4.94 17.41
N LEU A 28 -3.52 -3.79 16.90
CA LEU A 28 -2.57 -2.74 16.54
C LEU A 28 -2.05 -2.05 17.79
N PRO A 29 -0.75 -1.66 17.80
CA PRO A 29 -0.20 -0.83 18.88
C PRO A 29 -0.97 0.48 19.00
N THR A 30 -1.18 0.97 20.23
CA THR A 30 -1.92 2.19 20.49
C THR A 30 -1.01 3.38 20.78
N ASN A 31 0.30 3.17 20.77
CA ASN A 31 1.29 4.19 21.15
C ASN A 31 1.84 4.98 19.97
N GLY A 32 1.23 4.89 18.82
CA GLY A 32 1.65 5.60 17.62
C GLY A 32 0.48 6.28 16.94
N HIS A 33 0.69 6.60 15.67
CA HIS A 33 -0.36 7.17 14.82
C HIS A 33 -1.21 6.05 14.26
N GLN A 34 -2.52 6.24 14.30
CA GLN A 34 -3.46 5.26 13.75
C GLN A 34 -4.50 5.96 12.90
N ILE A 35 -4.97 5.26 11.88
CA ILE A 35 -6.06 5.74 11.06
C ILE A 35 -6.84 4.53 10.51
N THR A 36 -8.13 4.74 10.31
CA THR A 36 -9.01 3.75 9.68
C THR A 36 -9.62 4.37 8.45
N LEU A 37 -9.48 3.70 7.31
CA LEU A 37 -10.13 4.14 6.08
C LEU A 37 -11.06 3.03 5.57
N HIS A 38 -12.13 3.46 4.92
CA HIS A 38 -13.14 2.58 4.35
C HIS A 38 -13.28 2.80 2.86
N ASN A 39 -13.50 1.71 2.12
CA ASN A 39 -13.91 1.77 0.73
C ASN A 39 -15.31 1.15 0.63
N PRO A 40 -16.38 1.95 0.66
CA PRO A 40 -17.73 1.41 0.69
C PRO A 40 -18.11 0.63 -0.58
N THR A 41 -17.47 0.93 -1.71
CA THR A 41 -17.74 0.22 -2.97
C THR A 41 -17.44 -1.27 -2.88
N CYS A 42 -16.34 -1.64 -2.22
CA CYS A 42 -15.91 -3.04 -2.07
C CYS A 42 -16.05 -3.56 -0.63
N GLY A 43 -16.50 -2.72 0.29
CA GLY A 43 -16.62 -3.12 1.69
C GLY A 43 -15.28 -3.26 2.40
N ASP A 44 -14.23 -2.61 1.90
CA ASP A 44 -12.91 -2.69 2.51
C ASP A 44 -12.81 -1.78 3.73
N THR A 45 -12.14 -2.27 4.77
CA THR A 45 -11.78 -1.48 5.94
C THR A 45 -10.31 -1.77 6.25
N ILE A 46 -9.47 -0.74 6.26
CA ILE A 46 -8.06 -0.87 6.57
C ILE A 46 -7.72 0.02 7.76
N ASN A 47 -7.13 -0.60 8.78
CA ASN A 47 -6.61 0.08 9.95
C ASN A 47 -5.10 0.05 9.86
N VAL A 48 -4.46 1.22 9.94
CA VAL A 48 -3.00 1.34 9.85
C VAL A 48 -2.48 1.96 11.12
N SER A 49 -1.36 1.44 11.63
CA SER A 49 -0.65 1.99 12.78
C SER A 49 0.82 2.15 12.41
N LEU A 50 1.43 3.26 12.82
CA LEU A 50 2.85 3.47 12.65
C LEU A 50 3.38 4.45 13.69
N GLN A 51 4.70 4.41 13.91
CA GLN A 51 5.39 5.41 14.71
C GLN A 51 6.34 6.18 13.80
N ILE A 52 6.48 7.46 14.08
CA ILE A 52 7.45 8.32 13.39
C ILE A 52 8.53 8.67 14.40
N LYS A 53 9.74 8.13 14.18
CA LYS A 53 10.89 8.36 15.06
C LYS A 53 12.03 8.92 14.22
N ASP A 54 12.55 10.07 14.63
CA ASP A 54 13.68 10.72 13.96
C ASP A 54 13.43 10.93 12.46
N GLY A 55 12.16 11.13 12.08
CA GLY A 55 11.78 11.34 10.70
C GLY A 55 11.62 10.07 9.88
N TYR A 56 11.61 8.89 10.53
CA TYR A 56 11.47 7.60 9.85
C TYR A 56 10.20 6.87 10.31
N LEU A 57 9.60 6.11 9.39
CA LEU A 57 8.43 5.29 9.68
C LEU A 57 8.86 4.00 10.36
N ASN A 58 8.42 3.80 11.59
CA ASN A 58 8.73 2.60 12.37
C ASN A 58 7.45 1.87 12.75
N ASP A 59 7.56 0.57 12.91
CA ASP A 59 6.46 -0.27 13.39
C ASP A 59 5.19 -0.11 12.55
N LEU A 60 5.38 0.01 11.23
CA LEU A 60 4.26 0.11 10.30
C LEU A 60 3.57 -1.25 10.19
N CYS A 61 2.31 -1.28 10.55
CA CYS A 61 1.51 -2.50 10.50
C CYS A 61 0.05 -2.16 10.21
N PHE A 62 -0.73 -3.19 9.94
CA PHE A 62 -2.13 -2.99 9.60
C PHE A 62 -2.98 -4.18 10.02
N ASN A 63 -4.28 -3.96 10.05
CA ASN A 63 -5.27 -5.02 10.02
C ASN A 63 -6.51 -4.51 9.30
N GLY A 64 -7.53 -5.33 9.24
CA GLY A 64 -8.77 -4.96 8.59
C GLY A 64 -9.33 -6.12 7.80
N SER A 65 -10.32 -5.81 6.97
CA SER A 65 -11.00 -6.79 6.13
C SER A 65 -11.33 -6.17 4.79
N GLY A 66 -11.54 -7.01 3.81
CA GLY A 66 -11.88 -6.54 2.48
C GLY A 66 -11.47 -7.52 1.40
N CYS A 67 -11.44 -7.04 0.18
CA CYS A 67 -11.12 -7.89 -0.96
C CYS A 67 -9.64 -8.28 -0.97
N THR A 68 -9.32 -9.28 -1.79
CA THR A 68 -7.96 -9.77 -1.96
C THR A 68 -6.99 -8.65 -2.33
N ILE A 69 -7.42 -7.73 -3.20
CA ILE A 69 -6.55 -6.64 -3.68
C ILE A 69 -6.22 -5.66 -2.57
N SER A 70 -7.22 -5.28 -1.75
CA SER A 70 -6.97 -4.33 -0.66
C SER A 70 -6.03 -4.92 0.39
N GLN A 71 -6.19 -6.20 0.72
CA GLN A 71 -5.34 -6.87 1.69
C GLN A 71 -3.91 -7.05 1.16
N ALA A 72 -3.78 -7.48 -0.09
CA ALA A 72 -2.47 -7.65 -0.71
C ALA A 72 -1.74 -6.32 -0.82
N SER A 73 -2.43 -5.27 -1.24
CA SER A 73 -1.81 -3.95 -1.39
C SER A 73 -1.35 -3.39 -0.05
N ALA A 74 -2.15 -3.58 1.01
CA ALA A 74 -1.75 -3.14 2.35
C ALA A 74 -0.48 -3.86 2.81
N SER A 75 -0.38 -5.17 2.57
CA SER A 75 0.83 -5.94 2.87
C SER A 75 2.04 -5.40 2.11
N MET A 76 1.90 -5.19 0.80
CA MET A 76 2.97 -4.63 -0.04
C MET A 76 3.40 -3.25 0.44
N MET A 77 2.43 -2.43 0.84
CA MET A 77 2.66 -1.08 1.35
C MET A 77 3.58 -1.11 2.58
N THR A 78 3.33 -2.03 3.51
CA THR A 78 4.16 -2.11 4.71
C THR A 78 5.61 -2.47 4.38
N ASP A 79 5.82 -3.35 3.40
CA ASP A 79 7.17 -3.70 2.95
C ASP A 79 7.88 -2.52 2.29
N THR A 80 7.13 -1.76 1.50
CA THR A 80 7.70 -0.64 0.74
C THR A 80 8.04 0.55 1.63
N LEU A 81 7.13 0.91 2.54
CA LEU A 81 7.24 2.14 3.31
C LEU A 81 7.92 1.99 4.66
N GLY A 82 7.89 0.79 5.23
CA GLY A 82 8.50 0.56 6.54
C GLY A 82 9.97 0.90 6.56
N GLY A 83 10.41 1.68 7.55
CA GLY A 83 11.80 2.09 7.69
C GLY A 83 12.25 3.24 6.79
N LYS A 84 11.36 3.75 5.94
CA LYS A 84 11.70 4.87 5.07
C LYS A 84 11.54 6.20 5.82
N SER A 85 12.27 7.24 5.37
CA SER A 85 12.03 8.58 5.86
C SER A 85 10.66 9.06 5.42
N THR A 86 10.12 10.06 6.13
CA THR A 86 8.81 10.62 5.76
C THR A 86 8.84 11.18 4.33
N ASP A 87 9.94 11.81 3.92
CA ASP A 87 10.07 12.35 2.56
C ASP A 87 10.07 11.25 1.51
N ASP A 88 10.86 10.19 1.73
CA ASP A 88 10.93 9.07 0.80
C ASP A 88 9.59 8.33 0.74
N ALA A 89 8.94 8.16 1.89
CA ALA A 89 7.62 7.54 1.94
C ALA A 89 6.60 8.32 1.12
N GLN A 90 6.61 9.67 1.22
CA GLN A 90 5.70 10.51 0.43
C GLN A 90 5.94 10.33 -1.07
N LYS A 91 7.20 10.27 -1.49
CA LYS A 91 7.54 10.08 -2.90
C LYS A 91 7.08 8.72 -3.40
N LEU A 92 7.29 7.67 -2.60
CA LEU A 92 6.85 6.33 -2.96
C LEU A 92 5.33 6.22 -3.02
N ILE A 93 4.63 6.84 -2.08
CA ILE A 93 3.16 6.87 -2.10
C ILE A 93 2.68 7.57 -3.37
N GLN A 94 3.22 8.74 -3.67
CA GLN A 94 2.78 9.47 -4.87
C GLN A 94 3.08 8.67 -6.13
N GLY A 95 4.24 8.01 -6.19
CA GLY A 95 4.59 7.14 -7.31
C GLY A 95 3.60 5.99 -7.46
N PHE A 96 3.23 5.35 -6.36
CA PHE A 96 2.26 4.26 -6.36
C PHE A 96 0.89 4.74 -6.85
N LEU A 97 0.42 5.87 -6.34
CA LEU A 97 -0.87 6.42 -6.74
C LEU A 97 -0.89 6.75 -8.24
N ASN A 98 0.19 7.34 -8.74
CA ASN A 98 0.31 7.62 -10.16
C ASN A 98 0.32 6.34 -10.99
N LEU A 99 1.05 5.33 -10.54
CA LEU A 99 1.12 4.04 -11.23
C LEU A 99 -0.26 3.39 -11.34
N CYS A 100 -1.03 3.41 -10.26
CA CYS A 100 -2.37 2.84 -10.24
C CYS A 100 -3.35 3.58 -11.14
N MET A 101 -3.06 4.85 -11.44
CA MET A 101 -3.87 5.67 -12.35
C MET A 101 -3.39 5.58 -13.81
N GLY A 102 -2.41 4.73 -14.08
CA GLY A 102 -1.88 4.56 -15.42
C GLY A 102 -0.92 5.67 -15.85
N LYS A 103 -0.45 6.49 -14.91
CA LYS A 103 0.51 7.55 -15.21
C LYS A 103 1.93 7.00 -15.18
N PRO A 104 2.83 7.52 -16.03
CA PRO A 104 4.22 7.06 -16.02
C PRO A 104 4.92 7.48 -14.72
N ILE A 105 5.81 6.62 -14.25
CA ILE A 105 6.71 6.93 -13.12
C ILE A 105 8.12 6.52 -13.52
N SER A 106 9.12 7.05 -12.81
CA SER A 106 10.52 6.73 -13.09
C SER A 106 10.82 5.28 -12.76
N ASP A 107 11.85 4.72 -13.38
CA ASP A 107 12.30 3.36 -13.07
C ASP A 107 12.78 3.26 -11.63
N GLU A 108 13.39 4.31 -11.11
CA GLU A 108 13.83 4.37 -9.73
C GLU A 108 12.65 4.18 -8.76
N LEU A 109 11.54 4.88 -9.02
CA LEU A 109 10.33 4.72 -8.20
C LEU A 109 9.76 3.31 -8.31
N LYS A 110 9.74 2.74 -9.54
CA LYS A 110 9.26 1.37 -9.70
C LYS A 110 10.08 0.37 -8.88
N GLN A 111 11.41 0.52 -8.90
CA GLN A 111 12.28 -0.34 -8.11
C GLN A 111 12.04 -0.15 -6.62
N GLY A 112 11.86 1.08 -6.18
CA GLY A 112 11.57 1.38 -4.79
C GLY A 112 10.25 0.82 -4.30
N LEU A 113 9.27 0.69 -5.19
CA LEU A 113 7.97 0.12 -4.84
C LEU A 113 8.02 -1.40 -4.62
N GLN A 114 9.06 -2.08 -5.12
CA GLN A 114 9.22 -3.53 -4.97
C GLN A 114 8.00 -4.28 -5.51
N ASP A 115 7.44 -5.23 -4.76
CA ASP A 115 6.28 -6.01 -5.19
C ASP A 115 5.09 -5.12 -5.54
N ALA A 116 4.95 -3.98 -4.88
CA ALA A 116 3.83 -3.08 -5.09
C ALA A 116 3.75 -2.56 -6.54
N ALA A 117 4.86 -2.60 -7.28
CA ALA A 117 4.86 -2.14 -8.67
C ALA A 117 3.91 -2.95 -9.56
N VAL A 118 3.59 -4.21 -9.20
CA VAL A 118 2.66 -5.02 -9.97
C VAL A 118 1.23 -4.46 -9.92
N MET A 119 0.93 -3.65 -8.91
CA MET A 119 -0.41 -3.05 -8.77
C MET A 119 -0.75 -2.05 -9.87
N GLY A 120 0.24 -1.64 -10.69
CA GLY A 120 -0.04 -0.82 -11.87
C GLY A 120 -1.07 -1.45 -12.81
N THR A 121 -1.23 -2.77 -12.74
CA THR A 121 -2.23 -3.50 -13.52
C THR A 121 -3.66 -3.02 -13.23
N VAL A 122 -3.93 -2.51 -12.01
CA VAL A 122 -5.28 -2.05 -11.65
C VAL A 122 -5.73 -0.82 -12.45
N ALA A 123 -4.79 -0.11 -13.09
CA ALA A 123 -5.14 1.04 -13.94
C ALA A 123 -6.16 0.67 -15.02
N GLU A 124 -6.15 -0.59 -15.45
CA GLU A 124 -7.10 -1.11 -16.44
C GLU A 124 -8.45 -1.48 -15.84
N PHE A 125 -8.58 -1.45 -14.51
CA PHE A 125 -9.78 -1.86 -13.79
C PHE A 125 -10.17 -0.79 -12.78
N PRO A 126 -10.85 0.29 -13.23
CA PRO A 126 -11.13 1.44 -12.36
C PRO A 126 -11.77 1.11 -11.02
N ALA A 127 -12.63 0.10 -10.97
CA ALA A 127 -13.27 -0.30 -9.71
C ALA A 127 -12.25 -0.84 -8.69
N ARG A 128 -11.08 -1.29 -9.15
CA ARG A 128 -10.05 -1.86 -8.27
C ARG A 128 -9.03 -0.83 -7.79
N ILE A 129 -9.00 0.34 -8.42
CA ILE A 129 -8.03 1.38 -8.04
C ILE A 129 -8.21 1.78 -6.58
N LYS A 130 -9.46 1.96 -6.15
CA LYS A 130 -9.74 2.32 -4.75
C LYS A 130 -9.30 1.22 -3.79
N CYS A 131 -9.49 -0.04 -4.15
CA CYS A 131 -9.04 -1.17 -3.33
C CYS A 131 -7.52 -1.16 -3.18
N ALA A 132 -6.82 -0.96 -4.29
CA ALA A 132 -5.35 -0.99 -4.29
C ALA A 132 -4.73 0.19 -3.55
N THR A 133 -5.38 1.35 -3.54
CA THR A 133 -4.78 2.58 -3.01
C THR A 133 -5.19 2.89 -1.56
N LEU A 134 -6.13 2.16 -0.99
CA LEU A 134 -6.70 2.50 0.32
C LEU A 134 -5.66 2.58 1.43
N ALA A 135 -4.83 1.56 1.59
CA ALA A 135 -3.81 1.53 2.64
C ALA A 135 -2.75 2.63 2.44
N TRP A 136 -2.43 2.93 1.18
CA TRP A 136 -1.45 3.97 0.85
C TRP A 136 -1.99 5.35 1.20
N HIS A 137 -3.28 5.60 0.95
CA HIS A 137 -3.93 6.85 1.38
C HIS A 137 -3.93 6.96 2.90
N ALA A 138 -4.07 5.85 3.61
CA ALA A 138 -4.05 5.86 5.08
C ALA A 138 -2.73 6.41 5.60
N VAL A 139 -1.60 5.92 5.09
CA VAL A 139 -0.29 6.43 5.49
C VAL A 139 -0.11 7.86 5.05
N GLN A 140 -0.54 8.20 3.83
CA GLN A 140 -0.47 9.57 3.34
C GLN A 140 -1.19 10.54 4.27
N ASP A 141 -2.38 10.17 4.73
CA ASP A 141 -3.16 11.00 5.66
C ASP A 141 -2.43 11.20 6.98
N ILE A 142 -1.82 10.13 7.52
CA ILE A 142 -1.02 10.24 8.74
C ILE A 142 0.14 11.22 8.52
N LEU A 143 0.88 11.07 7.42
CA LEU A 143 2.02 11.94 7.14
C LEU A 143 1.60 13.39 6.93
N ASN A 144 0.47 13.63 6.29
CA ASN A 144 -0.04 14.96 6.05
C ASN A 144 -0.45 15.66 7.37
N GLN A 145 -0.93 14.90 8.34
CA GLN A 145 -1.30 15.45 9.66
C GLN A 145 -0.08 15.89 10.46
N GLN A 146 1.11 15.43 10.11
CA GLN A 146 2.35 15.77 10.81
C GLN A 146 3.03 17.03 10.27
N LYS A 147 2.50 17.63 9.22
CA LYS A 147 3.07 18.85 8.63
C LYS A 147 2.59 20.10 9.34
#